data_a816f64d125d8131a7702f229d321894
#
_entry.id   a816f64d125d8131a7702f229d321894
#
_cell.length_a   1.000
_cell.length_b   1.000
_cell.length_c   1.000
_cell.angle_alpha   90.00
_cell.angle_beta   90.00
_cell.angle_gamma   90.00
#
_symmetry.space_group_name_H-M   'P 1'
#
loop_
_entity.id
_entity.type
_entity.pdbx_description
1 polymer ?
#
loop_
_entity_poly.entity_id
_entity_poly.type
_entity_poly.pdbx_seq_one_letter_code
_entity_poly.pdbx_strand_id
1 'polypeptide(L)'
;MEVFDFIGTKLSDFLTYTGFANAEMGNWIMILVGAFFLWLAIKKDFEPLLLIPIGLGIILGNIPFKAVGLEVGLYEDNSVLNFFYQGVKAGWYPPLVFLGIGAMTDFSALIANPKLLLVGAAAQFGIF
;
A
#
# COMPACT_ATOMS: atom_id res chain seq x y z
N MET A 1 -37.76 -23.85 -10.10
CA MET A 1 -37.68 -23.26 -8.76
C MET A 1 -36.33 -23.54 -8.13
N GLU A 2 -35.85 -24.78 -8.08
CA GLU A 2 -34.56 -25.16 -7.49
C GLU A 2 -33.32 -24.49 -8.09
N VAL A 3 -33.31 -24.22 -9.40
CA VAL A 3 -32.16 -23.55 -10.09
C VAL A 3 -32.03 -22.08 -9.67
N PHE A 4 -33.15 -21.37 -9.51
CA PHE A 4 -33.14 -19.99 -9.05
C PHE A 4 -32.71 -19.87 -7.58
N ASP A 5 -33.16 -20.79 -6.73
CA ASP A 5 -32.76 -20.85 -5.34
C ASP A 5 -31.28 -21.23 -5.19
N PHE A 6 -30.81 -22.15 -6.03
CA PHE A 6 -29.37 -22.50 -6.08
C PHE A 6 -28.50 -21.32 -6.55
N ILE A 7 -28.90 -20.63 -7.60
CA ILE A 7 -28.19 -19.43 -8.07
C ILE A 7 -28.22 -18.32 -7.02
N GLY A 8 -29.37 -18.12 -6.36
CA GLY A 8 -29.51 -17.13 -5.30
C GLY A 8 -28.60 -17.40 -4.10
N THR A 9 -28.54 -18.64 -3.65
CA THR A 9 -27.62 -19.06 -2.55
C THR A 9 -26.16 -18.89 -2.95
N LYS A 10 -25.77 -19.31 -4.15
CA LYS A 10 -24.39 -19.16 -4.62
C LYS A 10 -23.98 -17.71 -4.82
N LEU A 11 -24.89 -16.86 -5.27
CA LEU A 11 -24.65 -15.43 -5.39
C LEU A 11 -24.55 -14.75 -4.02
N SER A 12 -25.40 -15.14 -3.07
CA SER A 12 -25.33 -14.69 -1.68
C SER A 12 -24.01 -15.10 -1.03
N ASP A 13 -23.61 -16.37 -1.17
CA ASP A 13 -22.33 -16.88 -0.68
C ASP A 13 -21.16 -16.09 -1.29
N PHE A 14 -21.18 -15.86 -2.60
CA PHE A 14 -20.17 -15.07 -3.28
C PHE A 14 -20.08 -13.64 -2.73
N LEU A 15 -21.21 -12.98 -2.51
CA LEU A 15 -21.23 -11.63 -1.96
C LEU A 15 -20.68 -11.58 -0.53
N THR A 16 -20.95 -12.58 0.30
CA THR A 16 -20.42 -12.65 1.67
C THR A 16 -18.91 -12.86 1.72
N TYR A 17 -18.32 -13.47 0.68
CA TYR A 17 -16.86 -13.61 0.55
C TYR A 17 -16.15 -12.37 -0.01
N THR A 18 -16.90 -11.37 -0.49
CA THR A 18 -16.30 -10.16 -1.00
C THR A 18 -15.76 -9.26 0.13
N GLY A 19 -14.67 -8.55 -0.15
CA GLY A 19 -14.16 -7.53 0.75
C GLY A 19 -15.18 -6.43 1.07
N PHE A 20 -16.15 -6.18 0.17
CA PHE A 20 -17.20 -5.18 0.40
C PHE A 20 -18.14 -5.54 1.54
N ALA A 21 -18.52 -6.81 1.67
CA ALA A 21 -19.41 -7.27 2.74
C ALA A 21 -18.72 -7.26 4.11
N ASN A 22 -17.39 -7.36 4.13
CA ASN A 22 -16.60 -7.45 5.36
C ASN A 22 -15.90 -6.12 5.71
N ALA A 23 -16.13 -5.06 4.93
CA ALA A 23 -15.49 -3.77 5.12
C ALA A 23 -16.15 -2.98 6.25
N GLU A 24 -15.37 -2.60 7.24
CA GLU A 24 -15.75 -1.67 8.28
C GLU A 24 -15.59 -0.21 7.80
N MET A 25 -16.17 0.73 8.52
CA MET A 25 -16.06 2.17 8.19
C MET A 25 -14.59 2.61 8.06
N GLY A 26 -13.71 2.09 8.92
CA GLY A 26 -12.27 2.38 8.87
C GLY A 26 -11.61 1.96 7.57
N ASN A 27 -11.97 0.78 7.04
CA ASN A 27 -11.45 0.29 5.75
C ASN A 27 -11.85 1.22 4.61
N TRP A 28 -13.10 1.67 4.57
CA TRP A 28 -13.59 2.59 3.55
C TRP A 28 -12.88 3.94 3.57
N ILE A 29 -12.68 4.50 4.77
CA ILE A 29 -11.95 5.76 4.94
C ILE A 29 -10.52 5.60 4.42
N MET A 30 -9.83 4.53 4.76
CA MET A 30 -8.46 4.31 4.33
C MET A 30 -8.34 4.02 2.82
N ILE A 31 -9.29 3.31 2.25
CA ILE A 31 -9.36 3.11 0.78
C ILE A 31 -9.53 4.45 0.06
N LEU A 32 -10.38 5.34 0.59
CA LEU A 32 -10.53 6.70 0.05
C LEU A 32 -9.24 7.52 0.17
N VAL A 33 -8.52 7.41 1.29
CA VAL A 33 -7.19 8.05 1.46
C VAL A 33 -6.20 7.52 0.43
N GLY A 34 -6.14 6.21 0.21
CA GLY A 34 -5.29 5.61 -0.82
C GLY A 34 -5.66 6.08 -2.23
N ALA A 35 -6.95 6.12 -2.56
CA ALA A 35 -7.44 6.65 -3.83
C ALA A 35 -7.11 8.14 -4.01
N PHE A 36 -7.18 8.93 -2.94
CA PHE A 36 -6.78 10.33 -2.95
C PHE A 36 -5.29 10.50 -3.26
N PHE A 37 -4.40 9.67 -2.69
CA PHE A 37 -2.97 9.69 -3.02
C PHE A 37 -2.71 9.32 -4.47
N LEU A 38 -3.41 8.31 -5.02
CA LEU A 38 -3.33 7.98 -6.44
C LEU A 38 -3.79 9.15 -7.32
N TRP A 39 -4.87 9.80 -6.94
CA TRP A 39 -5.36 10.97 -7.67
C TRP A 39 -4.36 12.13 -7.65
N LEU A 40 -3.73 12.42 -6.50
CA LEU A 40 -2.68 13.42 -6.38
C LEU A 40 -1.48 13.10 -7.29
N ALA A 41 -1.02 11.85 -7.26
CA ALA A 41 0.11 11.40 -8.07
C ALA A 41 -0.16 11.54 -9.57
N ILE A 42 -1.37 11.15 -10.02
CA ILE A 42 -1.71 11.10 -11.46
C ILE A 42 -2.13 12.47 -11.99
N LYS A 43 -2.92 13.25 -11.22
CA LYS A 43 -3.49 14.51 -11.69
C LYS A 43 -2.65 15.73 -11.38
N LYS A 44 -1.84 15.67 -10.33
CA LYS A 44 -1.06 16.81 -9.84
C LYS A 44 0.46 16.57 -9.98
N ASP A 45 0.87 15.43 -10.52
CA ASP A 45 2.27 15.03 -10.70
C ASP A 45 3.11 15.13 -9.40
N PHE A 46 2.46 14.90 -8.24
CA PHE A 46 3.15 14.86 -6.96
C PHE A 46 3.88 13.54 -6.78
N GLU A 47 5.19 13.53 -7.03
CA GLU A 47 6.08 12.39 -6.79
C GLU A 47 5.44 11.02 -7.14
N PRO A 48 5.05 10.78 -8.43
CA PRO A 48 4.29 9.59 -8.79
C PRO A 48 5.05 8.30 -8.47
N LEU A 49 6.38 8.31 -8.49
CA LEU A 49 7.22 7.15 -8.15
C LEU A 49 7.07 6.69 -6.70
N LEU A 50 6.72 7.59 -5.79
CA LEU A 50 6.49 7.28 -4.38
C LEU A 50 5.00 7.17 -4.05
N LEU A 51 4.19 8.13 -4.51
CA LEU A 51 2.78 8.19 -4.15
C LEU A 51 1.93 7.06 -4.73
N ILE A 52 2.23 6.57 -5.94
CA ILE A 52 1.47 5.47 -6.54
C ILE A 52 1.64 4.18 -5.74
N PRO A 53 2.87 3.70 -5.43
CA PRO A 53 3.03 2.52 -4.58
C PRO A 53 2.44 2.68 -3.18
N ILE A 54 2.57 3.86 -2.57
CA ILE A 54 1.98 4.16 -1.26
C ILE A 54 0.46 4.07 -1.32
N GLY A 55 -0.17 4.72 -2.30
CA GLY A 55 -1.63 4.69 -2.47
C GLY A 55 -2.17 3.28 -2.71
N LEU A 56 -1.49 2.49 -3.56
CA LEU A 56 -1.82 1.09 -3.77
C LEU A 56 -1.64 0.25 -2.50
N GLY A 57 -0.55 0.45 -1.77
CA GLY A 57 -0.29 -0.24 -0.51
C GLY A 57 -1.37 0.05 0.55
N ILE A 58 -1.82 1.30 0.65
CA ILE A 58 -2.92 1.68 1.54
C ILE A 58 -4.20 0.95 1.13
N ILE A 59 -4.55 0.91 -0.15
CA ILE A 59 -5.76 0.22 -0.62
C ILE A 59 -5.67 -1.27 -0.32
N LEU A 60 -4.59 -1.94 -0.75
CA LEU A 60 -4.39 -3.38 -0.55
C LEU A 60 -4.38 -3.78 0.93
N GLY A 61 -3.75 -2.97 1.78
CA GLY A 61 -3.67 -3.22 3.22
C GLY A 61 -5.01 -3.05 3.96
N ASN A 62 -5.98 -2.37 3.34
CA ASN A 62 -7.28 -2.09 3.93
C ASN A 62 -8.44 -2.84 3.26
N ILE A 63 -8.17 -3.74 2.31
CA ILE A 63 -9.18 -4.67 1.80
C ILE A 63 -9.34 -5.81 2.83
N PRO A 64 -10.52 -6.01 3.43
CA PRO A 64 -10.73 -7.11 4.36
C PRO A 64 -10.90 -8.42 3.60
N PHE A 65 -9.95 -9.32 3.79
CA PHE A 65 -9.97 -10.67 3.22
C PHE A 65 -10.46 -11.69 4.26
N LYS A 66 -11.65 -11.51 4.78
CA LYS A 66 -12.27 -12.47 5.73
C LYS A 66 -13.11 -13.53 5.01
N ALA A 67 -12.59 -14.12 3.96
CA ALA A 67 -13.26 -15.25 3.37
C ALA A 67 -12.89 -16.54 4.13
N VAL A 68 -13.86 -17.27 4.61
CA VAL A 68 -13.67 -18.56 5.30
C VAL A 68 -12.91 -19.51 4.36
N GLY A 69 -11.69 -19.84 4.70
CA GLY A 69 -10.83 -20.79 3.97
C GLY A 69 -10.01 -20.21 2.81
N LEU A 70 -9.99 -18.90 2.59
CA LEU A 70 -9.10 -18.26 1.63
C LEU A 70 -8.00 -17.47 2.36
N GLU A 71 -6.80 -18.02 2.36
CA GLU A 71 -5.60 -17.38 2.91
C GLU A 71 -5.01 -16.40 1.88
N VAL A 72 -5.70 -15.28 1.62
CA VAL A 72 -5.27 -14.28 0.60
C VAL A 72 -4.97 -12.91 1.18
N GLY A 73 -5.20 -12.69 2.46
CA GLY A 73 -5.00 -11.40 3.13
C GLY A 73 -3.55 -11.03 3.39
N LEU A 74 -3.31 -9.76 3.70
CA LEU A 74 -2.00 -9.25 4.05
C LEU A 74 -1.48 -9.84 5.38
N TYR A 75 -2.39 -10.09 6.31
CA TYR A 75 -2.09 -10.55 7.68
C TYR A 75 -2.32 -12.05 7.88
N GLU A 76 -2.79 -12.75 6.87
CA GLU A 76 -3.09 -14.17 6.93
C GLU A 76 -1.86 -14.99 6.54
N ASP A 77 -1.47 -15.91 7.42
CA ASP A 77 -0.32 -16.79 7.20
C ASP A 77 -0.49 -17.59 5.90
N ASN A 78 0.61 -17.86 5.21
CA ASN A 78 0.69 -18.54 3.92
C ASN A 78 0.13 -17.79 2.71
N SER A 79 -0.38 -16.57 2.86
CA SER A 79 -0.78 -15.76 1.72
C SER A 79 0.43 -15.15 1.01
N VAL A 80 0.31 -14.94 -0.31
CA VAL A 80 1.34 -14.24 -1.11
C VAL A 80 1.55 -12.81 -0.59
N LEU A 81 0.48 -12.14 -0.20
CA LEU A 81 0.57 -10.78 0.37
C LEU A 81 1.27 -10.77 1.72
N ASN A 82 1.07 -11.81 2.54
CA ASN A 82 1.78 -11.97 3.82
C ASN A 82 3.28 -12.17 3.60
N PHE A 83 3.68 -12.91 2.57
CA PHE A 83 5.09 -13.07 2.24
C PHE A 83 5.79 -11.71 2.02
N PHE A 84 5.18 -10.82 1.26
CA PHE A 84 5.69 -9.45 1.12
C PHE A 84 5.66 -8.67 2.44
N TYR A 85 4.60 -8.84 3.23
CA TYR A 85 4.49 -8.19 4.54
C TYR A 85 5.56 -8.64 5.54
N GLN A 86 6.03 -9.88 5.45
CA GLN A 86 7.15 -10.35 6.28
C GLN A 86 8.43 -9.53 6.03
N GLY A 87 8.69 -9.09 4.81
CA GLY A 87 9.80 -8.18 4.51
C GLY A 87 9.66 -6.81 5.18
N VAL A 88 8.41 -6.32 5.38
CA VAL A 88 8.16 -5.11 6.18
C VAL A 88 8.50 -5.35 7.63
N LYS A 89 8.01 -6.45 8.22
CA LYS A 89 8.30 -6.84 9.61
C LYS A 89 9.80 -7.04 9.87
N ALA A 90 10.49 -7.63 8.91
CA ALA A 90 11.94 -7.84 8.99
C ALA A 90 12.77 -6.56 8.77
N GLY A 91 12.12 -5.44 8.37
CA GLY A 91 12.81 -4.16 8.14
C GLY A 91 13.67 -4.11 6.88
N TRP A 92 13.46 -4.99 5.90
CA TRP A 92 14.27 -5.03 4.68
C TRP A 92 13.91 -3.94 3.68
N TYR A 93 12.64 -3.58 3.59
CA TYR A 93 12.18 -2.65 2.58
C TYR A 93 12.69 -1.20 2.76
N PRO A 94 12.76 -0.61 3.97
CA PRO A 94 13.28 0.74 4.10
C PRO A 94 14.69 0.91 3.50
N PRO A 95 15.69 0.07 3.81
CA PRO A 95 17.01 0.16 3.17
C PRO A 95 16.96 -0.01 1.67
N LEU A 96 16.13 -0.92 1.14
CA LEU A 96 15.99 -1.14 -0.30
C LEU A 96 15.34 0.05 -1.01
N VAL A 97 14.34 0.68 -0.39
CA VAL A 97 13.71 1.90 -0.91
C VAL A 97 14.73 3.05 -0.95
N PHE A 98 15.49 3.24 0.11
CA PHE A 98 16.54 4.27 0.13
C PHE A 98 17.64 4.00 -0.90
N LEU A 99 18.02 2.74 -1.09
CA LEU A 99 18.95 2.35 -2.14
C LEU A 99 18.41 2.73 -3.52
N GLY A 100 17.14 2.41 -3.80
CA GLY A 100 16.49 2.73 -5.07
C GLY A 100 16.37 4.23 -5.31
N ILE A 101 15.94 4.99 -4.31
CA ILE A 101 15.85 6.46 -4.39
C ILE A 101 17.24 7.06 -4.60
N GLY A 102 18.24 6.59 -3.84
CA GLY A 102 19.63 7.05 -3.98
C GLY A 102 20.21 6.78 -5.36
N ALA A 103 19.91 5.64 -5.97
CA ALA A 103 20.36 5.31 -7.33
C ALA A 103 19.69 6.17 -8.40
N MET A 104 18.48 6.68 -8.17
CA MET A 104 17.73 7.53 -9.10
C MET A 104 17.95 9.04 -8.87
N THR A 105 18.58 9.41 -7.78
CA THR A 105 18.78 10.81 -7.40
C THR A 105 19.89 11.45 -8.24
N ASP A 106 19.60 12.62 -8.82
CA ASP A 106 20.62 13.44 -9.47
C ASP A 106 21.36 14.29 -8.42
N PHE A 107 22.60 13.91 -8.15
CA PHE A 107 23.49 14.59 -7.20
C PHE A 107 24.24 15.79 -7.78
N SER A 108 24.00 16.18 -9.03
CA SER A 108 24.73 17.26 -9.69
C SER A 108 24.64 18.58 -8.93
N ALA A 109 23.46 18.93 -8.42
CA ALA A 109 23.24 20.12 -7.61
C ALA A 109 24.04 20.11 -6.30
N LEU A 110 24.13 18.94 -5.67
CA LEU A 110 24.89 18.74 -4.42
C LEU A 110 26.39 18.83 -4.65
N ILE A 111 26.88 18.28 -5.77
CA ILE A 111 28.30 18.36 -6.17
C ILE A 111 28.68 19.81 -6.49
N ALA A 112 27.78 20.54 -7.18
CA ALA A 112 28.00 21.95 -7.52
C ALA A 112 28.01 22.87 -6.28
N ASN A 113 27.24 22.51 -5.25
CA ASN A 113 27.09 23.33 -4.05
C ASN A 113 27.14 22.48 -2.75
N PRO A 114 28.33 22.11 -2.27
CA PRO A 114 28.50 21.21 -1.12
C PRO A 114 27.85 21.72 0.18
N LYS A 115 27.55 23.03 0.29
CA LYS A 115 26.84 23.62 1.43
C LYS A 115 25.40 23.03 1.59
N LEU A 116 24.82 22.48 0.54
CA LEU A 116 23.52 21.83 0.60
C LEU A 116 23.54 20.56 1.47
N LEU A 117 24.71 19.97 1.71
CA LEU A 117 24.87 18.87 2.69
C LEU A 117 24.45 19.28 4.10
N LEU A 118 24.61 20.56 4.47
CA LEU A 118 24.17 21.06 5.77
C LEU A 118 22.64 21.02 5.94
N VAL A 119 21.90 21.17 4.85
CA VAL A 119 20.44 21.03 4.86
C VAL A 119 20.04 19.58 5.16
N GLY A 120 20.74 18.61 4.55
CA GLY A 120 20.55 17.20 4.85
C GLY A 120 20.90 16.85 6.31
N ALA A 121 22.00 17.41 6.82
CA ALA A 121 22.39 17.25 8.21
C ALA A 121 21.34 17.85 9.17
N ALA A 122 20.79 19.03 8.85
CA ALA A 122 19.72 19.65 9.62
C ALA A 122 18.44 18.81 9.65
N ALA A 123 18.11 18.16 8.53
CA ALA A 123 16.97 17.25 8.46
C ALA A 123 17.13 16.05 9.41
N GLN A 124 18.34 15.55 9.61
CA GLN A 124 18.61 14.46 10.56
C GLN A 124 18.30 14.85 12.00
N PHE A 125 18.52 16.10 12.39
CA PHE A 125 18.10 16.56 13.73
C PHE A 125 16.58 16.54 13.95
N GLY A 126 15.81 16.65 12.89
CA GLY A 126 14.34 16.53 12.97
C GLY A 126 13.83 15.10 13.14
N ILE A 127 14.68 14.09 12.89
CA ILE A 127 14.35 12.66 13.02
C ILE A 127 14.64 12.17 14.44
N PHE A 128 15.63 12.71 15.12
CA PHE A 128 15.97 12.42 16.52
C PHE A 128 15.12 13.23 17.48
#